data_4702725133b5e4c5c8fceddb99d8cac3
#
_entry.id   4702725133b5e4c5c8fceddb99d8cac3
#
_cell.length_a   1.000
_cell.length_b   1.000
_cell.length_c   1.000
_cell.angle_alpha   90.00
_cell.angle_beta   90.00
_cell.angle_gamma   90.00
#
_symmetry.space_group_name_H-M   'P 1'
#
loop_
_entity.id
_entity.type
_entity.pdbx_description
1 polymer ?
#
loop_
_entity_poly.entity_id
_entity_poly.type
_entity_poly.pdbx_seq_one_letter_code
_entity_poly.pdbx_strand_id
1 'polypeptide(L)'
;TLSTGLIGCNNEKKQQQTTTQVETTENKVKNNIEFKSDGEPVKDDSVLGKNTYVFSPTDNKDEIQEKVSQIFARQESNQFGDERYALLFKPGDYGTSLEINVGFYTQVLGLGILPTDTNINKLWVNADWMFHNATCNFWRSAENFSVNDYCMWANSQAVSLRRVNFNDGIVLSDGEGWSSGGFMADCKVEKMVSSGSQQQYLFRNNNWGYFENGVWNMVF
;
A
#
# COMPACT_ATOMS: atom_id res chain seq x y z
N THR A 1 -50.30 21.89 44.43
CA THR A 1 -50.71 23.22 43.94
C THR A 1 -49.57 23.91 43.25
N LEU A 2 -49.67 24.02 41.92
CA LEU A 2 -49.53 25.21 41.09
C LEU A 2 -48.23 26.01 41.27
N SER A 3 -47.46 26.40 40.25
CA SER A 3 -47.88 27.15 39.08
C SER A 3 -46.74 27.25 38.08
N THR A 4 -47.10 27.20 36.84
CA THR A 4 -46.44 27.60 35.60
C THR A 4 -45.73 28.97 35.67
N GLY A 5 -44.63 29.10 34.94
CA GLY A 5 -44.02 30.40 34.62
C GLY A 5 -43.07 30.24 33.40
N LEU A 6 -43.62 30.37 32.19
CA LEU A 6 -42.87 30.68 30.98
C LEU A 6 -42.36 32.10 31.03
N ILE A 7 -41.08 32.33 30.86
CA ILE A 7 -40.55 33.61 30.41
C ILE A 7 -39.54 33.34 29.30
N GLY A 8 -39.95 33.70 28.11
CA GLY A 8 -39.06 33.83 26.97
C GLY A 8 -38.19 35.09 27.08
N CYS A 9 -36.95 35.00 26.74
CA CYS A 9 -36.12 36.13 26.38
C CYS A 9 -35.36 35.85 25.13
N ASN A 10 -35.83 36.42 24.05
CA ASN A 10 -35.07 36.66 22.85
C ASN A 10 -33.86 37.54 23.19
N ASN A 11 -32.68 37.08 22.88
CA ASN A 11 -31.54 37.95 22.67
C ASN A 11 -30.79 37.44 21.41
N GLU A 12 -31.17 38.03 20.30
CA GLU A 12 -30.36 37.98 19.08
C GLU A 12 -29.05 38.72 19.31
N LYS A 13 -27.97 38.02 19.55
CA LYS A 13 -26.62 38.53 19.32
C LYS A 13 -26.14 38.03 17.97
N LYS A 14 -26.15 38.96 17.00
CA LYS A 14 -25.40 38.83 15.75
C LYS A 14 -23.95 38.56 16.09
N GLN A 15 -23.50 37.32 15.96
CA GLN A 15 -22.09 37.00 15.84
C GLN A 15 -21.68 37.27 14.39
N GLN A 16 -20.92 38.32 14.21
CA GLN A 16 -20.13 38.53 13.01
C GLN A 16 -19.14 37.35 12.91
N GLN A 17 -19.37 36.47 11.98
CA GLN A 17 -18.36 35.50 11.53
C GLN A 17 -17.29 36.27 10.78
N THR A 18 -16.18 36.49 11.44
CA THR A 18 -14.93 36.89 10.79
C THR A 18 -14.39 35.64 10.09
N THR A 19 -14.63 35.53 8.81
CA THR A 19 -14.03 34.48 7.97
C THR A 19 -12.55 34.79 7.82
N THR A 20 -11.74 34.25 8.69
CA THR A 20 -10.28 34.21 8.47
C THR A 20 -10.04 33.18 7.38
N GLN A 21 -9.81 33.66 6.18
CA GLN A 21 -9.26 32.82 5.13
C GLN A 21 -7.85 32.40 5.57
N VAL A 22 -7.72 31.17 6.03
CA VAL A 22 -6.43 30.51 6.13
C VAL A 22 -6.00 30.20 4.69
N GLU A 23 -5.15 31.03 4.14
CA GLU A 23 -4.39 30.70 2.94
C GLU A 23 -3.55 29.45 3.26
N THR A 24 -4.05 28.28 2.89
CA THR A 24 -3.23 27.10 2.78
C THR A 24 -2.26 27.34 1.63
N THR A 25 -1.04 27.71 1.97
CA THR A 25 0.09 27.66 1.07
C THR A 25 0.28 26.20 0.67
N GLU A 26 -0.37 25.81 -0.42
CA GLU A 26 -0.01 24.58 -1.15
C GLU A 26 1.43 24.74 -1.61
N ASN A 27 2.37 24.18 -0.85
CA ASN A 27 3.70 23.92 -1.34
C ASN A 27 3.59 22.84 -2.41
N LYS A 28 3.29 23.28 -3.64
CA LYS A 28 3.47 22.48 -4.84
C LYS A 28 4.97 22.27 -5.04
N VAL A 29 5.52 21.27 -4.36
CA VAL A 29 6.79 20.71 -4.75
C VAL A 29 6.53 19.99 -6.08
N LYS A 30 6.76 20.70 -7.17
CA LYS A 30 6.82 20.14 -8.53
C LYS A 30 8.08 19.29 -8.60
N ASN A 31 8.00 18.04 -8.21
CA ASN A 31 9.04 17.07 -8.51
C ASN A 31 8.90 16.65 -9.98
N ASN A 32 9.45 17.44 -10.87
CA ASN A 32 9.72 17.00 -12.24
C ASN A 32 10.95 16.08 -12.20
N ILE A 33 10.75 14.81 -11.89
CA ILE A 33 11.77 13.79 -12.14
C ILE A 33 11.47 13.26 -13.53
N GLU A 34 12.27 13.66 -14.51
CA GLU A 34 12.23 13.11 -15.85
C GLU A 34 13.00 11.77 -15.85
N PHE A 35 12.30 10.67 -16.08
CA PHE A 35 12.94 9.39 -16.37
C PHE A 35 13.46 9.41 -17.81
N LYS A 36 14.77 9.20 -17.97
CA LYS A 36 15.41 9.04 -19.27
C LYS A 36 15.62 7.55 -19.55
N SER A 37 14.59 6.84 -19.95
CA SER A 37 14.69 5.47 -20.44
C SER A 37 13.42 5.05 -21.16
N ASP A 38 13.39 3.84 -21.72
CA ASP A 38 12.19 3.24 -22.33
C ASP A 38 11.00 3.11 -21.37
N GLY A 39 11.20 3.43 -20.12
CA GLY A 39 10.21 3.52 -19.06
C GLY A 39 9.78 4.93 -18.74
N GLU A 40 9.74 5.85 -19.70
CA GLU A 40 9.16 7.17 -19.50
C GLU A 40 7.85 7.09 -18.72
N PRO A 41 7.66 7.92 -17.69
CA PRO A 41 6.38 7.97 -17.00
C PRO A 41 5.31 8.26 -18.03
N VAL A 42 4.27 7.46 -18.00
CA VAL A 42 3.15 7.64 -18.91
C VAL A 42 2.62 9.05 -18.73
N LYS A 43 2.67 9.88 -19.77
CA LYS A 43 2.26 11.27 -19.70
C LYS A 43 0.76 11.38 -19.39
N ASP A 44 0.36 12.49 -18.81
CA ASP A 44 -0.97 12.75 -18.26
C ASP A 44 -2.12 12.54 -19.25
N ASP A 45 -1.88 12.67 -20.51
CA ASP A 45 -2.82 12.43 -21.61
C ASP A 45 -2.89 10.96 -22.04
N SER A 46 -2.14 10.07 -21.38
CA SER A 46 -2.20 8.65 -21.64
C SER A 46 -3.42 7.98 -20.97
N VAL A 47 -3.83 6.87 -21.52
CA VAL A 47 -4.91 6.02 -20.99
C VAL A 47 -4.66 5.59 -19.55
N LEU A 48 -3.39 5.50 -19.14
CA LEU A 48 -3.01 5.01 -17.82
C LEU A 48 -2.99 6.08 -16.71
N GLY A 49 -2.96 7.37 -17.07
CA GLY A 49 -2.96 8.48 -16.12
C GLY A 49 -1.59 8.83 -15.53
N LYS A 50 -1.50 10.00 -14.93
CA LYS A 50 -0.24 10.66 -14.50
C LYS A 50 0.52 10.00 -13.35
N ASN A 51 -0.14 9.20 -12.55
CA ASN A 51 0.46 8.51 -11.40
C ASN A 51 0.74 7.03 -11.71
N THR A 52 0.81 6.67 -12.98
CA THR A 52 1.19 5.33 -13.42
C THR A 52 2.63 5.34 -13.89
N TYR A 53 3.45 4.51 -13.29
CA TYR A 53 4.87 4.38 -13.60
C TYR A 53 5.14 2.99 -14.18
N VAL A 54 5.72 2.95 -15.37
CA VAL A 54 6.09 1.70 -16.04
C VAL A 54 7.59 1.56 -16.02
N PHE A 55 8.09 0.55 -15.31
CA PHE A 55 9.51 0.27 -15.18
C PHE A 55 9.94 -0.87 -16.11
N SER A 56 11.16 -0.77 -16.62
CA SER A 56 11.80 -1.81 -17.41
C SER A 56 12.99 -2.42 -16.65
N PRO A 57 13.31 -3.70 -16.81
CA PRO A 57 14.49 -4.30 -16.21
C PRO A 57 15.80 -3.69 -16.73
N THR A 58 15.76 -2.94 -17.82
CA THR A 58 16.90 -2.20 -18.38
C THR A 58 17.09 -0.79 -17.80
N ASP A 59 16.10 -0.29 -17.04
CA ASP A 59 16.18 1.01 -16.40
C ASP A 59 17.25 1.03 -15.30
N ASN A 60 17.73 2.21 -14.95
CA ASN A 60 18.66 2.37 -13.85
C ASN A 60 17.97 1.98 -12.53
N LYS A 61 18.54 1.01 -11.82
CA LYS A 61 17.96 0.46 -10.58
C LYS A 61 17.87 1.49 -9.46
N ASP A 62 18.84 2.39 -9.37
CA ASP A 62 18.86 3.43 -8.33
C ASP A 62 17.74 4.46 -8.60
N GLU A 63 17.47 4.79 -9.86
CA GLU A 63 16.36 5.68 -10.24
C GLU A 63 15.00 5.02 -9.96
N ILE A 64 14.85 3.73 -10.24
CA ILE A 64 13.64 2.98 -9.86
C ILE A 64 13.46 3.02 -8.35
N GLN A 65 14.53 2.68 -7.58
CA GLN A 65 14.48 2.67 -6.13
C GLN A 65 14.12 4.05 -5.56
N GLU A 66 14.74 5.11 -6.08
CA GLU A 66 14.44 6.46 -5.67
C GLU A 66 12.96 6.80 -5.89
N LYS A 67 12.42 6.46 -7.07
CA LYS A 67 11.03 6.74 -7.41
C LYS A 67 10.04 5.97 -6.51
N VAL A 68 10.23 4.69 -6.31
CA VAL A 68 9.33 3.90 -5.45
C VAL A 68 9.42 4.38 -4.00
N SER A 69 10.59 4.77 -3.53
CA SER A 69 10.80 5.33 -2.19
C SER A 69 10.12 6.68 -2.01
N GLN A 70 10.15 7.56 -3.01
CA GLN A 70 9.45 8.85 -2.99
C GLN A 70 7.93 8.68 -2.95
N ILE A 71 7.40 7.73 -3.72
CA ILE A 71 5.97 7.42 -3.71
C ILE A 71 5.57 6.84 -2.36
N PHE A 72 6.35 5.94 -1.81
CA PHE A 72 6.12 5.39 -0.47
C PHE A 72 6.10 6.48 0.59
N ALA A 73 7.10 7.37 0.62
CA ALA A 73 7.17 8.47 1.59
C ALA A 73 5.94 9.39 1.56
N ARG A 74 5.27 9.53 0.41
CA ARG A 74 4.00 10.26 0.30
C ARG A 74 2.80 9.46 0.78
N GLN A 75 2.82 8.16 0.55
CA GLN A 75 1.67 7.28 0.72
C GLN A 75 1.72 6.45 2.01
N GLU A 76 2.81 6.46 2.76
CA GLU A 76 2.96 5.68 3.99
C GLU A 76 1.82 5.91 4.98
N SER A 77 1.47 7.18 5.24
CA SER A 77 0.42 7.57 6.19
C SER A 77 -0.75 8.32 5.56
N ASN A 78 -0.83 8.36 4.20
CA ASN A 78 -1.79 9.16 3.45
C ASN A 78 -3.17 8.49 3.34
N GLN A 79 -3.76 8.09 4.47
CA GLN A 79 -5.02 7.34 4.49
C GLN A 79 -6.26 8.13 3.99
N PHE A 80 -6.20 9.44 3.94
CA PHE A 80 -7.32 10.30 3.54
C PHE A 80 -7.03 11.16 2.31
N GLY A 81 -5.89 10.94 1.65
CA GLY A 81 -5.52 11.68 0.45
C GLY A 81 -6.18 11.16 -0.83
N ASP A 82 -6.17 11.98 -1.85
CA ASP A 82 -6.78 11.70 -3.17
C ASP A 82 -5.82 11.01 -4.14
N GLU A 83 -4.53 10.92 -3.81
CA GLU A 83 -3.51 10.37 -4.69
C GLU A 83 -3.64 8.84 -4.81
N ARG A 84 -3.50 8.36 -6.03
CA ARG A 84 -3.52 6.93 -6.38
C ARG A 84 -2.34 6.64 -7.29
N TYR A 85 -1.58 5.57 -7.00
CA TYR A 85 -0.38 5.21 -7.73
C TYR A 85 -0.45 3.78 -8.26
N ALA A 86 0.06 3.58 -9.48
CA ALA A 86 0.29 2.28 -10.06
C ALA A 86 1.77 2.13 -10.46
N LEU A 87 2.43 1.12 -9.91
CA LEU A 87 3.82 0.75 -10.18
C LEU A 87 3.81 -0.52 -11.03
N LEU A 88 4.08 -0.38 -12.32
CA LEU A 88 3.98 -1.44 -13.31
C LEU A 88 5.37 -1.89 -13.73
N PHE A 89 5.67 -3.17 -13.61
CA PHE A 89 6.97 -3.74 -13.90
C PHE A 89 6.90 -4.65 -15.13
N LYS A 90 7.61 -4.27 -16.21
CA LYS A 90 7.76 -5.13 -17.39
C LYS A 90 8.45 -6.46 -17.02
N PRO A 91 8.25 -7.52 -17.81
CA PRO A 91 8.96 -8.78 -17.61
C PRO A 91 10.47 -8.60 -17.54
N GLY A 92 11.10 -9.26 -16.57
CA GLY A 92 12.55 -9.30 -16.36
C GLY A 92 12.96 -9.31 -14.91
N ASP A 93 14.26 -9.28 -14.67
CA ASP A 93 14.88 -9.32 -13.35
C ASP A 93 15.33 -7.90 -12.94
N TYR A 94 14.83 -7.45 -11.81
CA TYR A 94 15.15 -6.15 -11.25
C TYR A 94 16.34 -6.17 -10.26
N GLY A 95 17.03 -7.30 -10.18
CA GLY A 95 18.24 -7.48 -9.37
C GLY A 95 17.96 -7.71 -7.90
N THR A 96 19.01 -7.59 -7.07
CA THR A 96 18.98 -7.93 -5.65
C THR A 96 18.91 -6.73 -4.72
N SER A 97 18.77 -5.52 -5.26
CA SER A 97 18.75 -4.27 -4.47
C SER A 97 17.39 -3.58 -4.43
N LEU A 98 16.47 -3.92 -5.35
CA LEU A 98 15.18 -3.24 -5.41
C LEU A 98 14.28 -3.68 -4.25
N GLU A 99 13.92 -2.73 -3.39
CA GLU A 99 12.96 -2.90 -2.30
C GLU A 99 11.73 -2.02 -2.52
N ILE A 100 10.55 -2.62 -2.60
CA ILE A 100 9.30 -1.91 -2.80
C ILE A 100 8.53 -1.87 -1.49
N ASN A 101 8.52 -0.71 -0.85
CA ASN A 101 7.59 -0.41 0.23
C ASN A 101 6.27 0.10 -0.35
N VAL A 102 5.14 -0.47 0.08
CA VAL A 102 3.82 -0.17 -0.48
C VAL A 102 3.01 0.64 0.51
N GLY A 103 2.68 1.88 0.14
CA GLY A 103 1.86 2.79 0.92
C GLY A 103 0.37 2.72 0.56
N PHE A 104 -0.43 3.63 1.14
CA PHE A 104 -1.86 3.75 0.83
C PHE A 104 -2.09 3.99 -0.67
N TYR A 105 -3.16 3.41 -1.19
CA TYR A 105 -3.62 3.61 -2.58
C TYR A 105 -2.55 3.35 -3.63
N THR A 106 -1.59 2.50 -3.31
CA THR A 106 -0.52 2.10 -4.21
C THR A 106 -0.71 0.65 -4.65
N GLN A 107 -0.64 0.44 -5.96
CA GLN A 107 -0.76 -0.86 -6.60
C GLN A 107 0.56 -1.24 -7.26
N VAL A 108 1.05 -2.45 -7.00
CA VAL A 108 2.26 -3.00 -7.63
C VAL A 108 1.86 -4.15 -8.53
N LEU A 109 2.25 -4.12 -9.80
CA LEU A 109 1.82 -5.10 -10.79
C LEU A 109 2.97 -5.52 -11.73
N GLY A 110 3.21 -6.81 -11.83
CA GLY A 110 4.04 -7.39 -12.90
C GLY A 110 3.24 -7.54 -14.19
N LEU A 111 3.80 -7.08 -15.31
CA LEU A 111 3.15 -7.08 -16.63
C LEU A 111 3.42 -8.35 -17.45
N GLY A 112 4.08 -9.33 -16.87
CA GLY A 112 4.29 -10.65 -17.49
C GLY A 112 3.01 -11.49 -17.60
N ILE A 113 3.04 -12.54 -18.39
CA ILE A 113 1.96 -13.52 -18.47
C ILE A 113 1.91 -14.34 -17.19
N LEU A 114 3.09 -14.73 -16.69
CA LEU A 114 3.25 -15.51 -15.47
C LEU A 114 3.92 -14.67 -14.36
N PRO A 115 3.66 -14.99 -13.09
CA PRO A 115 4.37 -14.34 -11.98
C PRO A 115 5.89 -14.47 -12.07
N THR A 116 6.39 -15.55 -12.66
CA THR A 116 7.82 -15.81 -12.84
C THR A 116 8.48 -14.93 -13.90
N ASP A 117 7.71 -14.22 -14.69
CA ASP A 117 8.26 -13.35 -15.75
C ASP A 117 8.86 -12.07 -15.19
N THR A 118 8.47 -11.67 -13.99
CA THR A 118 8.93 -10.44 -13.33
C THR A 118 9.49 -10.77 -11.96
N ASN A 119 10.77 -10.49 -11.71
CA ASN A 119 11.43 -10.77 -10.45
C ASN A 119 11.83 -9.47 -9.73
N ILE A 120 11.31 -9.29 -8.52
CA ILE A 120 11.59 -8.17 -7.63
C ILE A 120 12.30 -8.72 -6.40
N ASN A 121 13.30 -8.00 -5.87
CA ASN A 121 14.01 -8.50 -4.70
C ASN A 121 13.12 -8.54 -3.46
N LYS A 122 12.53 -7.41 -3.07
CA LYS A 122 11.79 -7.30 -1.81
C LYS A 122 10.49 -6.54 -1.95
N LEU A 123 9.45 -7.07 -1.35
CA LEU A 123 8.16 -6.42 -1.17
C LEU A 123 7.90 -6.23 0.32
N TRP A 124 7.54 -5.00 0.74
CA TRP A 124 7.49 -4.68 2.15
C TRP A 124 6.34 -3.76 2.51
N VAL A 125 5.64 -4.09 3.58
CA VAL A 125 4.70 -3.20 4.25
C VAL A 125 4.89 -3.36 5.74
N ASN A 126 5.42 -2.32 6.38
CA ASN A 126 5.50 -2.22 7.84
C ASN A 126 4.39 -1.31 8.39
N ALA A 127 4.37 -1.14 9.68
CA ALA A 127 3.46 -0.24 10.38
C ALA A 127 4.22 0.78 11.26
N ASP A 128 5.42 1.19 10.84
CA ASP A 128 6.28 2.10 11.61
C ASP A 128 5.59 3.42 11.93
N TRP A 129 4.84 3.95 10.97
CA TRP A 129 4.09 5.19 11.13
C TRP A 129 3.01 5.14 12.22
N MET A 130 2.61 3.93 12.66
CA MET A 130 1.61 3.66 13.70
C MET A 130 2.14 2.77 14.83
N PHE A 131 3.43 2.85 15.13
CA PHE A 131 4.06 2.10 16.21
C PHE A 131 3.77 0.59 16.14
N HIS A 132 3.97 -0.01 14.96
CA HIS A 132 3.70 -1.41 14.60
C HIS A 132 2.20 -1.81 14.57
N ASN A 133 1.29 -0.86 14.70
CA ASN A 133 -0.14 -1.13 14.59
C ASN A 133 -0.62 -1.03 13.14
N ALA A 134 -0.72 -2.17 12.46
CA ALA A 134 -1.13 -2.25 11.07
C ALA A 134 -2.66 -2.19 10.85
N THR A 135 -3.47 -1.97 11.89
CA THR A 135 -4.93 -1.95 11.75
C THR A 135 -5.46 -0.81 10.88
N CYS A 136 -4.62 0.19 10.57
CA CYS A 136 -4.93 1.28 9.63
C CYS A 136 -4.25 1.11 8.26
N ASN A 137 -3.51 0.03 8.01
CA ASN A 137 -2.84 -0.19 6.73
C ASN A 137 -3.82 -0.77 5.69
N PHE A 138 -4.57 0.11 5.02
CA PHE A 138 -5.58 -0.26 4.01
C PHE A 138 -5.16 0.07 2.58
N TRP A 139 -5.99 -0.30 1.62
CA TRP A 139 -6.01 0.18 0.25
C TRP A 139 -4.66 0.08 -0.47
N ARG A 140 -4.09 -1.13 -0.51
CA ARG A 140 -2.88 -1.43 -1.28
C ARG A 140 -2.96 -2.83 -1.86
N SER A 141 -2.21 -3.06 -2.93
CA SER A 141 -2.22 -4.38 -3.57
C SER A 141 -0.90 -4.70 -4.25
N ALA A 142 -0.63 -5.99 -4.39
CA ALA A 142 0.48 -6.49 -5.16
C ALA A 142 0.04 -7.72 -5.97
N GLU A 143 0.40 -7.75 -7.26
CA GLU A 143 -0.11 -8.77 -8.18
C GLU A 143 0.90 -9.15 -9.26
N ASN A 144 0.98 -10.46 -9.56
CA ASN A 144 1.57 -11.06 -10.75
C ASN A 144 3.09 -10.84 -10.91
N PHE A 145 3.87 -11.13 -9.87
CA PHE A 145 5.34 -11.13 -9.91
C PHE A 145 5.94 -12.08 -8.87
N SER A 146 7.25 -12.28 -8.93
CA SER A 146 8.01 -13.05 -7.94
C SER A 146 8.80 -12.12 -7.02
N VAL A 147 8.88 -12.48 -5.73
CA VAL A 147 9.66 -11.79 -4.69
C VAL A 147 10.75 -12.73 -4.20
N ASN A 148 12.01 -12.29 -4.20
CA ASN A 148 13.14 -13.15 -3.88
C ASN A 148 13.45 -13.22 -2.38
N ASP A 149 13.34 -12.10 -1.67
CA ASP A 149 13.64 -12.00 -0.25
C ASP A 149 12.38 -12.19 0.61
N TYR A 150 12.58 -12.39 1.90
CA TYR A 150 11.52 -12.46 2.89
C TYR A 150 10.60 -11.23 2.83
N CYS A 151 9.31 -11.46 2.88
CA CYS A 151 8.30 -10.41 2.78
C CYS A 151 7.61 -10.14 4.12
N MET A 152 7.49 -8.87 4.49
CA MET A 152 6.51 -8.41 5.48
C MET A 152 5.33 -7.75 4.76
N TRP A 153 4.13 -8.21 5.09
CA TRP A 153 2.90 -7.68 4.53
C TRP A 153 1.92 -7.34 5.65
N ALA A 154 2.33 -6.39 6.52
CA ALA A 154 1.60 -5.99 7.70
C ALA A 154 0.45 -5.05 7.36
N ASN A 155 -0.70 -5.63 7.08
CA ASN A 155 -1.88 -4.93 6.60
C ASN A 155 -3.15 -5.33 7.34
N SER A 156 -4.21 -4.57 7.06
CA SER A 156 -5.57 -4.85 7.46
C SER A 156 -6.49 -4.93 6.23
N GLN A 157 -7.77 -4.64 6.35
CA GLN A 157 -8.77 -4.84 5.31
C GLN A 157 -8.48 -4.04 4.02
N ALA A 158 -9.13 -4.41 2.93
CA ALA A 158 -9.00 -3.80 1.62
C ALA A 158 -7.57 -3.86 1.04
N VAL A 159 -6.92 -4.99 1.26
CA VAL A 159 -5.57 -5.29 0.80
C VAL A 159 -5.55 -6.65 0.14
N SER A 160 -4.88 -6.76 -1.00
CA SER A 160 -4.79 -8.02 -1.72
C SER A 160 -3.36 -8.35 -2.16
N LEU A 161 -3.02 -9.63 -1.99
CA LEU A 161 -1.93 -10.30 -2.68
C LEU A 161 -2.56 -11.29 -3.66
N ARG A 162 -2.22 -11.20 -4.94
CA ARG A 162 -2.75 -12.11 -5.94
C ARG A 162 -1.69 -12.52 -6.95
N ARG A 163 -1.57 -13.83 -7.21
CA ARG A 163 -0.60 -14.35 -8.19
C ARG A 163 0.83 -13.85 -7.91
N VAL A 164 1.25 -13.87 -6.64
CA VAL A 164 2.62 -13.54 -6.25
C VAL A 164 3.34 -14.80 -5.81
N ASN A 165 4.55 -15.01 -6.34
CA ASN A 165 5.45 -16.07 -5.90
C ASN A 165 6.45 -15.48 -4.91
N PHE A 166 6.47 -16.00 -3.70
CA PHE A 166 7.47 -15.68 -2.69
C PHE A 166 8.50 -16.80 -2.64
N ASN A 167 9.72 -16.50 -3.10
CA ASN A 167 10.83 -17.48 -3.11
C ASN A 167 11.41 -17.70 -1.69
N ASP A 168 11.03 -16.88 -0.74
CA ASP A 168 11.25 -17.07 0.69
C ASP A 168 9.90 -17.16 1.44
N GLY A 169 9.83 -16.68 2.66
CA GLY A 169 8.63 -16.64 3.47
C GLY A 169 7.92 -15.30 3.45
N ILE A 170 6.74 -15.27 4.03
CA ILE A 170 5.96 -14.08 4.24
C ILE A 170 5.39 -14.03 5.66
N VAL A 171 5.49 -12.87 6.31
CA VAL A 171 4.77 -12.57 7.55
C VAL A 171 3.68 -11.54 7.28
N LEU A 172 2.50 -11.78 7.85
CA LEU A 172 1.30 -10.96 7.63
C LEU A 172 1.08 -9.92 8.75
N SER A 173 2.09 -9.66 9.57
CA SER A 173 2.05 -8.71 10.67
C SER A 173 3.39 -8.00 10.84
N ASP A 174 3.42 -6.93 11.63
CA ASP A 174 4.63 -6.22 12.00
C ASP A 174 4.95 -6.54 13.48
N GLY A 175 5.82 -7.52 13.66
CA GLY A 175 6.19 -8.00 14.99
C GLY A 175 4.99 -8.41 15.85
N GLU A 176 4.91 -7.87 17.06
CA GLU A 176 3.80 -8.07 17.99
C GLU A 176 2.66 -7.07 17.81
N GLY A 177 2.75 -6.18 16.82
CA GLY A 177 1.73 -5.18 16.53
C GLY A 177 0.42 -5.79 16.01
N TRP A 178 -0.63 -5.01 16.05
CA TRP A 178 -1.97 -5.46 15.66
C TRP A 178 -2.15 -5.45 14.14
N SER A 179 -2.85 -6.47 13.63
CA SER A 179 -3.28 -6.57 12.24
C SER A 179 -4.68 -7.19 12.19
N SER A 180 -5.53 -6.79 11.25
CA SER A 180 -6.94 -7.18 11.33
C SER A 180 -7.57 -7.63 10.02
N GLY A 181 -6.80 -8.21 9.11
CA GLY A 181 -7.38 -8.87 7.94
C GLY A 181 -6.59 -8.68 6.65
N GLY A 182 -7.02 -9.39 5.64
CA GLY A 182 -6.45 -9.33 4.31
C GLY A 182 -6.94 -10.46 3.41
N PHE A 183 -6.44 -10.46 2.19
CA PHE A 183 -6.76 -11.44 1.17
C PHE A 183 -5.50 -11.86 0.41
N MET A 184 -5.32 -13.17 0.28
CA MET A 184 -4.23 -13.76 -0.48
C MET A 184 -4.78 -14.85 -1.39
N ALA A 185 -4.57 -14.74 -2.69
CA ALA A 185 -5.09 -15.69 -3.65
C ALA A 185 -4.10 -16.05 -4.77
N ASP A 186 -4.15 -17.32 -5.16
CA ASP A 186 -3.40 -17.86 -6.29
C ASP A 186 -1.87 -17.59 -6.14
N CYS A 187 -1.38 -17.54 -4.91
CA CYS A 187 0.02 -17.29 -4.57
C CYS A 187 0.78 -18.58 -4.26
N LYS A 188 2.09 -18.52 -4.44
CA LYS A 188 3.01 -19.57 -4.02
C LYS A 188 4.01 -19.01 -3.03
N VAL A 189 4.22 -19.68 -1.92
CA VAL A 189 5.24 -19.34 -0.91
C VAL A 189 6.14 -20.56 -0.73
N GLU A 190 7.41 -20.44 -1.07
CA GLU A 190 8.31 -21.61 -1.03
C GLU A 190 8.57 -22.09 0.38
N LYS A 191 8.60 -21.18 1.36
CA LYS A 191 8.89 -21.53 2.76
C LYS A 191 7.65 -21.32 3.62
N MET A 192 7.64 -20.31 4.44
CA MET A 192 6.70 -20.11 5.53
C MET A 192 5.69 -18.98 5.22
N VAL A 193 4.44 -19.22 5.56
CA VAL A 193 3.46 -18.16 5.79
C VAL A 193 3.24 -18.04 7.30
N SER A 194 3.58 -16.89 7.87
CA SER A 194 3.27 -16.58 9.27
C SER A 194 2.11 -15.59 9.33
N SER A 195 1.02 -15.96 9.99
CA SER A 195 -0.10 -15.05 10.21
C SER A 195 0.20 -13.98 11.26
N GLY A 196 1.17 -14.22 12.14
CA GLY A 196 1.50 -13.31 13.23
C GLY A 196 0.28 -12.94 14.06
N SER A 197 0.05 -11.65 14.23
CA SER A 197 -1.06 -11.09 15.02
C SER A 197 -2.37 -10.87 14.25
N GLN A 198 -2.49 -11.37 13.03
CA GLN A 198 -3.70 -11.20 12.21
C GLN A 198 -4.96 -11.71 12.93
N GLN A 199 -6.03 -10.90 12.95
CA GLN A 199 -7.31 -11.30 13.54
C GLN A 199 -8.17 -12.12 12.59
N GLN A 200 -8.09 -11.87 11.29
CA GLN A 200 -8.84 -12.57 10.25
C GLN A 200 -8.12 -12.50 8.91
N TYR A 201 -8.19 -13.57 8.13
CA TYR A 201 -7.57 -13.59 6.81
C TYR A 201 -8.28 -14.57 5.88
N LEU A 202 -8.42 -14.19 4.61
CA LEU A 202 -8.97 -15.06 3.57
C LEU A 202 -7.86 -15.51 2.64
N PHE A 203 -7.66 -16.82 2.57
CA PHE A 203 -6.76 -17.49 1.63
C PHE A 203 -7.56 -18.25 0.57
N ARG A 204 -7.12 -18.21 -0.68
CA ARG A 204 -7.74 -18.97 -1.76
C ARG A 204 -6.72 -19.47 -2.76
N ASN A 205 -6.72 -20.78 -3.05
CA ASN A 205 -5.85 -21.43 -4.05
C ASN A 205 -4.36 -21.11 -3.86
N ASN A 206 -3.88 -21.07 -2.64
CA ASN A 206 -2.46 -20.83 -2.36
C ASN A 206 -1.71 -22.13 -2.15
N ASN A 207 -0.41 -22.09 -2.36
CA ASN A 207 0.52 -23.17 -2.06
C ASN A 207 1.65 -22.61 -1.19
N TRP A 208 2.01 -23.28 -0.11
CA TRP A 208 3.11 -22.88 0.77
C TRP A 208 3.85 -24.07 1.36
N GLY A 209 5.09 -23.87 1.77
CA GLY A 209 5.88 -24.89 2.43
C GLY A 209 5.28 -25.29 3.77
N TYR A 210 5.03 -24.33 4.63
CA TYR A 210 4.28 -24.54 5.88
C TYR A 210 3.59 -23.25 6.34
N PHE A 211 2.63 -23.38 7.24
CA PHE A 211 1.89 -22.29 7.84
C PHE A 211 2.10 -22.29 9.35
N GLU A 212 2.37 -21.14 9.93
CA GLU A 212 2.52 -20.99 11.36
C GLU A 212 1.64 -19.88 11.93
N ASN A 213 1.41 -19.99 13.22
CA ASN A 213 0.48 -19.17 13.98
C ASN A 213 -0.98 -19.38 13.56
N GLY A 214 -1.88 -18.82 14.32
CA GLY A 214 -3.31 -18.91 14.10
C GLY A 214 -3.97 -17.56 14.36
N VAL A 215 -5.02 -17.29 13.65
CA VAL A 215 -5.86 -16.12 13.85
C VAL A 215 -7.24 -16.53 14.29
N TRP A 216 -8.04 -15.61 14.75
CA TRP A 216 -9.39 -15.92 15.23
C TRP A 216 -10.33 -16.42 14.13
N ASN A 217 -10.17 -15.86 12.91
CA ASN A 217 -10.94 -16.27 11.74
C ASN A 217 -10.03 -16.44 10.53
N MET A 218 -9.86 -17.68 10.11
CA MET A 218 -9.14 -18.03 8.91
C MET A 218 -10.03 -18.83 7.97
N VAL A 219 -9.99 -18.50 6.68
CA VAL A 219 -10.63 -19.26 5.61
C VAL A 219 -9.58 -19.62 4.57
N PHE A 220 -9.50 -20.91 4.22
CA PHE A 220 -8.57 -21.46 3.24
C PHE A 220 -9.30 -21.92 1.99
#